data_b4c3af52bdf0f6e12eaf6ee5096d5c57
#
_entry.id   b4c3af52bdf0f6e12eaf6ee5096d5c57
#
_cell.length_a   1.000
_cell.length_b   1.000
_cell.length_c   1.000
_cell.angle_alpha   90.00
_cell.angle_beta   90.00
_cell.angle_gamma   90.00
#
_symmetry.space_group_name_H-M   'P 1'
#
loop_
_entity.id
_entity.type
_entity.pdbx_description
1 polymer ?
#
loop_
_entity_poly.entity_id
_entity_poly.type
_entity_poly.pdbx_seq_one_letter_code
_entity_poly.pdbx_strand_id
1 'polypeptide(L)'
;MATSSGLSSSSLVSEARRYLGGNPTGRGSLWCARFMNMVLQHAGYRGTGSDLARSFASYGQRVSGPQLGAIAVMGRRGGGGHVGVVSGIDAGGNPIVVSGNNGNRVREAPISRGRIYAYVMPTS
;
A
#
# COMPACT_ATOMS: atom_id res chain seq x y z
N MET A 1 17.86 -2.09 18.31
CA MET A 1 17.79 -2.12 17.78
C MET A 1 17.57 -2.25 16.78
N ALA A 2 17.54 -2.37 16.52
CA ALA A 2 17.56 -2.50 15.76
C ALA A 2 17.09 -2.65 14.97
N THR A 3 16.90 -2.54 15.14
CA THR A 3 16.44 -2.76 14.29
C THR A 3 16.62 -2.84 13.11
N SER A 4 16.46 -3.47 12.59
CA SER A 4 16.71 -3.46 11.25
C SER A 4 15.97 -2.34 10.61
N SER A 5 16.69 -1.36 10.29
CA SER A 5 16.11 -0.11 9.88
C SER A 5 15.25 -0.23 8.64
N GLY A 6 15.54 -1.17 7.73
CA GLY A 6 14.77 -1.32 6.51
C GLY A 6 13.39 -1.91 6.69
N LEU A 7 13.08 -2.39 7.89
CA LEU A 7 11.82 -3.10 8.14
C LEU A 7 10.85 -2.33 9.01
N SER A 8 11.01 -1.04 9.17
CA SER A 8 10.08 -0.26 9.97
C SER A 8 8.89 0.18 9.12
N SER A 9 7.75 0.41 9.79
CA SER A 9 6.55 0.92 9.13
C SER A 9 6.79 2.27 8.46
N SER A 10 7.56 3.13 9.13
CA SER A 10 7.86 4.44 8.56
C SER A 10 8.77 4.33 7.34
N SER A 11 9.64 3.33 7.28
CA SER A 11 10.48 3.10 6.10
C SER A 11 9.64 2.73 4.89
N LEU A 12 8.60 1.94 5.09
CA LEU A 12 7.71 1.55 3.99
C LEU A 12 6.99 2.78 3.43
N VAL A 13 6.47 3.63 4.31
CA VAL A 13 5.79 4.86 3.89
C VAL A 13 6.76 5.79 3.17
N SER A 14 7.96 5.97 3.72
CA SER A 14 8.97 6.82 3.11
C SER A 14 9.35 6.33 1.72
N GLU A 15 9.48 5.03 1.56
CA GLU A 15 9.82 4.46 0.26
C GLU A 15 8.72 4.73 -0.74
N ALA A 16 7.46 4.54 -0.35
CA ALA A 16 6.33 4.79 -1.25
C ALA A 16 6.28 6.27 -1.66
N ARG A 17 6.54 7.17 -0.73
CA ARG A 17 6.48 8.60 -1.01
C ARG A 17 7.55 9.08 -1.98
N ARG A 18 8.62 8.33 -2.16
CA ARG A 18 9.68 8.72 -3.09
C ARG A 18 9.19 8.82 -4.53
N TYR A 19 8.06 8.17 -4.84
CA TYR A 19 7.56 8.09 -6.22
C TYR A 19 6.32 8.92 -6.46
N LEU A 20 5.93 9.77 -5.50
CA LEU A 20 4.73 10.60 -5.64
C LEU A 20 4.76 11.39 -6.93
N GLY A 21 3.64 11.34 -7.66
CA GLY A 21 3.48 12.04 -8.92
C GLY A 21 3.97 11.30 -10.13
N GLY A 22 4.63 10.15 -9.96
CA GLY A 22 5.21 9.40 -11.05
C GLY A 22 4.66 7.99 -11.17
N ASN A 23 5.27 7.23 -12.07
CA ASN A 23 4.97 5.81 -12.26
C ASN A 23 6.30 5.08 -12.45
N PRO A 24 6.85 4.52 -11.37
CA PRO A 24 8.13 3.82 -11.45
C PRO A 24 8.04 2.41 -12.01
N THR A 25 6.81 1.89 -12.25
CA THR A 25 6.63 0.49 -12.64
C THR A 25 6.85 0.24 -14.12
N GLY A 26 6.74 1.26 -14.94
CA GLY A 26 6.82 1.11 -16.39
C GLY A 26 5.56 0.56 -17.03
N ARG A 27 4.50 0.32 -16.24
CA ARG A 27 3.24 -0.21 -16.76
C ARG A 27 2.26 0.90 -17.02
N GLY A 28 1.44 0.73 -18.07
CA GLY A 28 0.44 1.73 -18.44
C GLY A 28 -0.88 1.58 -17.72
N SER A 29 -1.15 0.43 -17.10
CA SER A 29 -2.43 0.16 -16.45
C SER A 29 -2.27 -0.93 -15.42
N LEU A 30 -3.22 -0.95 -14.46
CA LEU A 30 -3.34 -2.03 -13.46
C LEU A 30 -2.02 -2.26 -12.70
N TRP A 31 -1.40 -1.18 -12.24
CA TRP A 31 -0.06 -1.31 -11.64
C TRP A 31 -0.02 -1.00 -10.14
N CYS A 32 -1.18 -0.94 -9.45
CA CYS A 32 -1.17 -0.64 -8.03
C CYS A 32 -0.47 -1.72 -7.20
N ALA A 33 -0.73 -3.01 -7.51
CA ALA A 33 -0.09 -4.11 -6.80
C ALA A 33 1.39 -4.22 -7.17
N ARG A 34 1.73 -3.99 -8.43
CA ARG A 34 3.13 -4.00 -8.83
C ARG A 34 3.92 -2.91 -8.10
N PHE A 35 3.33 -1.73 -7.97
CA PHE A 35 3.96 -0.65 -7.22
C PHE A 35 4.15 -1.05 -5.75
N MET A 36 3.10 -1.61 -5.14
CA MET A 36 3.18 -2.00 -3.73
C MET A 36 4.27 -3.06 -3.51
N ASN A 37 4.37 -4.04 -4.39
CA ASN A 37 5.43 -5.05 -4.31
C ASN A 37 6.81 -4.44 -4.46
N MET A 38 6.97 -3.48 -5.38
CA MET A 38 8.24 -2.79 -5.56
C MET A 38 8.64 -2.05 -4.29
N VAL A 39 7.70 -1.33 -3.70
CA VAL A 39 7.94 -0.57 -2.46
C VAL A 39 8.35 -1.50 -1.33
N LEU A 40 7.64 -2.63 -1.19
CA LEU A 40 7.97 -3.62 -0.17
C LEU A 40 9.38 -4.15 -0.33
N GLN A 41 9.75 -4.52 -1.55
CA GLN A 41 11.09 -5.05 -1.81
C GLN A 41 12.18 -4.03 -1.53
N HIS A 42 11.96 -2.78 -1.91
CA HIS A 42 12.92 -1.71 -1.63
C HIS A 42 13.05 -1.44 -0.14
N ALA A 43 11.99 -1.66 0.63
CA ALA A 43 12.01 -1.47 2.07
C ALA A 43 12.51 -2.70 2.85
N GLY A 44 12.88 -3.76 2.14
CA GLY A 44 13.45 -4.94 2.77
C GLY A 44 12.46 -6.05 3.06
N TYR A 45 11.25 -5.95 2.54
CA TYR A 45 10.23 -6.98 2.72
C TYR A 45 10.12 -7.86 1.48
N ARG A 46 9.55 -9.04 1.67
CA ARG A 46 9.15 -9.89 0.55
C ARG A 46 7.78 -9.42 0.07
N GLY A 47 7.59 -9.34 -1.24
CA GLY A 47 6.29 -9.01 -1.81
C GLY A 47 5.40 -10.24 -1.93
N THR A 48 4.21 -10.05 -2.51
CA THR A 48 3.25 -11.14 -2.72
C THR A 48 3.57 -12.00 -3.92
N GLY A 49 4.38 -11.49 -4.84
CA GLY A 49 4.66 -12.19 -6.10
C GLY A 49 3.52 -12.11 -7.11
N SER A 50 2.50 -11.30 -6.86
CA SER A 50 1.33 -11.20 -7.72
C SER A 50 1.05 -9.74 -8.07
N ASP A 51 0.54 -9.51 -9.27
CA ASP A 51 0.10 -8.17 -9.71
C ASP A 51 -1.37 -7.90 -9.34
N LEU A 52 -2.01 -8.80 -8.59
CA LEU A 52 -3.38 -8.61 -8.16
C LEU A 52 -3.42 -7.95 -6.79
N ALA A 53 -4.21 -6.88 -6.67
CA ALA A 53 -4.35 -6.16 -5.40
C ALA A 53 -4.84 -7.09 -4.29
N ARG A 54 -5.77 -8.00 -4.61
CA ARG A 54 -6.34 -8.91 -3.62
C ARG A 54 -5.30 -9.88 -3.04
N SER A 55 -4.15 -10.05 -3.69
CA SER A 55 -3.10 -10.92 -3.15
C SER A 55 -2.62 -10.42 -1.79
N PHE A 56 -2.80 -9.13 -1.51
CA PHE A 56 -2.38 -8.56 -0.24
C PHE A 56 -3.34 -8.87 0.90
N ALA A 57 -4.56 -9.31 0.63
CA ALA A 57 -5.52 -9.61 1.70
C ALA A 57 -5.06 -10.75 2.60
N SER A 58 -4.27 -11.67 2.08
CA SER A 58 -3.72 -12.79 2.85
C SER A 58 -2.22 -12.67 3.07
N TYR A 59 -1.65 -11.52 2.76
CA TYR A 59 -0.24 -11.26 2.92
C TYR A 59 0.01 -10.70 4.34
N GLY A 60 0.97 -11.27 5.04
CA GLY A 60 1.33 -10.73 6.34
C GLY A 60 0.28 -10.93 7.42
N GLN A 61 0.29 -10.06 8.41
CA GLN A 61 -0.59 -10.15 9.57
C GLN A 61 -1.77 -9.20 9.43
N ARG A 62 -3.00 -9.76 9.49
CA ARG A 62 -4.21 -8.95 9.43
C ARG A 62 -4.34 -8.12 10.71
N VAL A 63 -4.68 -6.85 10.56
CA VAL A 63 -4.97 -5.96 11.68
C VAL A 63 -6.36 -5.36 11.52
N SER A 64 -6.92 -4.85 12.60
CA SER A 64 -8.33 -4.50 12.64
C SER A 64 -8.65 -3.12 12.06
N GLY A 65 -7.64 -2.27 11.88
CA GLY A 65 -7.90 -0.92 11.40
C GLY A 65 -6.67 -0.26 10.84
N PRO A 66 -6.80 0.98 10.38
CA PRO A 66 -5.67 1.67 9.79
C PRO A 66 -4.62 2.01 10.85
N GLN A 67 -3.38 1.75 10.50
CA GLN A 67 -2.24 2.20 11.30
C GLN A 67 -1.09 2.45 10.34
N LEU A 68 -0.13 3.24 10.77
CA LEU A 68 1.00 3.63 9.93
C LEU A 68 1.71 2.38 9.40
N GLY A 69 1.90 2.33 8.10
CA GLY A 69 2.59 1.21 7.46
C GLY A 69 1.71 0.01 7.15
N ALA A 70 0.44 0.03 7.56
CA ALA A 70 -0.47 -1.06 7.17
C ALA A 70 -0.77 -0.96 5.68
N ILE A 71 -0.88 -2.10 5.04
CA ILE A 71 -1.27 -2.17 3.63
C ILE A 71 -2.79 -2.28 3.59
N ALA A 72 -3.43 -1.34 2.93
CA ALA A 72 -4.89 -1.28 2.81
C ALA A 72 -5.29 -1.89 1.48
N VAL A 73 -6.22 -2.86 1.53
CA VAL A 73 -6.72 -3.56 0.35
C VAL A 73 -8.17 -3.20 0.17
N MET A 74 -8.53 -2.78 -1.02
CA MET A 74 -9.89 -2.32 -1.27
C MET A 74 -10.42 -2.86 -2.58
N GLY A 75 -11.75 -2.99 -2.65
CA GLY A 75 -12.41 -3.36 -3.87
C GLY A 75 -12.54 -2.16 -4.81
N ARG A 76 -12.83 -2.45 -6.05
CA ARG A 76 -13.04 -1.44 -7.06
C ARG A 76 -14.28 -1.81 -7.85
N ARG A 77 -15.12 -0.80 -8.12
CA ARG A 77 -16.32 -1.02 -8.91
C ARG A 77 -15.93 -1.61 -10.26
N GLY A 78 -16.64 -2.63 -10.69
CA GLY A 78 -16.36 -3.29 -11.96
C GLY A 78 -15.31 -4.36 -11.90
N GLY A 79 -14.88 -4.75 -10.70
CA GLY A 79 -13.88 -5.77 -10.51
C GLY A 79 -12.49 -5.21 -10.35
N GLY A 80 -11.51 -6.07 -10.20
CA GLY A 80 -10.17 -5.70 -9.86
C GLY A 80 -10.10 -5.24 -8.41
N GLY A 81 -9.15 -4.43 -8.08
CA GLY A 81 -9.01 -3.93 -6.73
C GLY A 81 -7.99 -2.83 -6.69
N HIS A 82 -7.71 -2.35 -5.49
CA HIS A 82 -6.70 -1.34 -5.30
C HIS A 82 -5.96 -1.63 -3.99
N VAL A 83 -4.72 -1.21 -3.91
CA VAL A 83 -3.90 -1.46 -2.73
C VAL A 83 -2.92 -0.31 -2.54
N GLY A 84 -2.67 0.04 -1.30
CA GLY A 84 -1.69 1.05 -0.97
C GLY A 84 -1.27 0.95 0.48
N VAL A 85 -0.37 1.82 0.91
CA VAL A 85 0.13 1.81 2.28
C VAL A 85 -0.40 3.01 3.04
N VAL A 86 -0.85 2.77 4.28
CA VAL A 86 -1.41 3.81 5.13
C VAL A 86 -0.27 4.70 5.64
N SER A 87 -0.38 5.99 5.38
CA SER A 87 0.60 6.98 5.83
C SER A 87 0.09 7.87 6.95
N GLY A 88 -1.20 7.78 7.26
CA GLY A 88 -1.80 8.58 8.33
C GLY A 88 -3.30 8.39 8.36
N ILE A 89 -3.96 9.19 9.20
CA ILE A 89 -5.41 9.17 9.34
C ILE A 89 -5.87 10.63 9.35
N ASP A 90 -6.88 10.96 8.56
CA ASP A 90 -7.36 12.33 8.49
C ASP A 90 -8.29 12.65 9.67
N ALA A 91 -8.77 13.89 9.74
CA ALA A 91 -9.60 14.35 10.83
C ALA A 91 -10.94 13.61 10.91
N GLY A 92 -11.40 13.06 9.78
CA GLY A 92 -12.64 12.30 9.75
C GLY A 92 -12.46 10.82 10.06
N GLY A 93 -11.24 10.39 10.36
CA GLY A 93 -10.96 9.00 10.68
C GLY A 93 -10.70 8.13 9.46
N ASN A 94 -10.57 8.72 8.28
CA ASN A 94 -10.27 7.96 7.07
C ASN A 94 -8.76 7.80 6.90
N PRO A 95 -8.30 6.62 6.47
CA PRO A 95 -6.87 6.46 6.25
C PRO A 95 -6.40 7.30 5.06
N ILE A 96 -5.22 7.87 5.23
CA ILE A 96 -4.50 8.50 4.13
C ILE A 96 -3.58 7.43 3.56
N VAL A 97 -3.64 7.22 2.26
CA VAL A 97 -2.99 6.07 1.62
C VAL A 97 -2.12 6.54 0.47
N VAL A 98 -0.89 6.02 0.42
CA VAL A 98 -0.02 6.20 -0.74
C VAL A 98 -0.20 4.97 -1.63
N SER A 99 -0.63 5.18 -2.86
CA SER A 99 -0.92 4.08 -3.78
C SER A 99 -0.53 4.43 -5.19
N GLY A 100 -0.18 3.40 -5.97
CA GLY A 100 0.11 3.54 -7.38
C GLY A 100 -1.13 3.39 -8.23
N ASN A 101 -1.04 3.86 -9.47
CA ASN A 101 -2.14 3.80 -10.44
C ASN A 101 -3.41 4.49 -9.91
N ASN A 102 -3.22 5.59 -9.24
CA ASN A 102 -4.31 6.42 -8.75
C ASN A 102 -4.30 7.69 -9.60
N GLY A 103 -5.16 7.75 -10.61
CA GLY A 103 -5.06 8.78 -11.64
C GLY A 103 -3.82 8.58 -12.49
N ASN A 104 -3.40 7.35 -12.68
CA ASN A 104 -2.25 6.94 -13.48
C ASN A 104 -0.92 7.48 -12.94
N ARG A 105 -0.84 7.64 -11.62
CA ARG A 105 0.37 8.08 -10.93
C ARG A 105 0.33 7.58 -9.49
N VAL A 106 1.43 7.74 -8.78
CA VAL A 106 1.47 7.51 -7.34
C VAL A 106 0.89 8.74 -6.66
N ARG A 107 -0.09 8.54 -5.78
CA ARG A 107 -0.75 9.63 -5.05
C ARG A 107 -0.88 9.27 -3.59
N GLU A 108 -0.96 10.31 -2.77
CA GLU A 108 -1.23 10.17 -1.34
C GLU A 108 -2.51 10.95 -1.05
N ALA A 109 -3.56 10.24 -0.64
CA ALA A 109 -4.87 10.85 -0.45
C ALA A 109 -5.69 10.04 0.52
N PRO A 110 -6.69 10.68 1.19
CA PRO A 110 -7.61 9.93 2.05
C PRO A 110 -8.47 8.99 1.21
N ILE A 111 -8.74 7.82 1.79
CA ILE A 111 -9.63 6.83 1.19
C ILE A 111 -10.75 6.57 2.19
N SER A 112 -12.00 6.53 1.74
CA SER A 112 -13.11 6.20 2.61
C SER A 112 -12.90 4.83 3.26
N ARG A 113 -13.04 4.77 4.58
CA ARG A 113 -12.87 3.52 5.33
C ARG A 113 -13.75 2.40 4.80
N GLY A 114 -14.95 2.75 4.35
CA GLY A 114 -15.90 1.76 3.86
C GLY A 114 -15.46 1.04 2.59
N ARG A 115 -14.45 1.55 1.89
CA ARG A 115 -13.92 0.89 0.70
C ARG A 115 -12.89 -0.18 1.03
N ILE A 116 -12.30 -0.15 2.23
CA ILE A 116 -11.18 -1.01 2.58
C ILE A 116 -11.71 -2.22 3.33
N TYR A 117 -11.41 -3.42 2.82
CA TYR A 117 -11.88 -4.64 3.46
C TYR A 117 -10.79 -5.39 4.21
N ALA A 118 -9.54 -4.98 4.08
CA ALA A 118 -8.45 -5.62 4.82
C ALA A 118 -7.32 -4.64 5.05
N TYR A 119 -6.75 -4.70 6.24
CA TYR A 119 -5.49 -4.05 6.57
C TYR A 119 -4.51 -5.13 6.98
N VAL A 120 -3.31 -5.15 6.40
CA VAL A 120 -2.30 -6.15 6.76
C VAL A 120 -0.96 -5.48 7.00
N MET A 121 -0.22 -6.01 7.98
CA MET A 121 1.13 -5.55 8.25
C MET A 121 2.10 -6.53 7.63
N PRO A 122 3.12 -6.05 6.91
CA PRO A 122 4.11 -6.96 6.35
C PRO A 122 4.91 -7.64 7.47
N THR A 123 5.25 -8.89 7.26
CA THR A 123 5.97 -9.69 8.26
C THR A 123 7.35 -10.16 7.79
N SER A 124 7.80 -9.69 6.70
CA SER A 124 9.12 -9.96 6.11
C SER A 124 8.99 -10.59 4.72
#